data_d672cb50fd4eed36e4d0d45f44f1159e
#
_entry.id   d672cb50fd4eed36e4d0d45f44f1159e
#
_cell.length_a   1.000
_cell.length_b   1.000
_cell.length_c   1.000
_cell.angle_alpha   90.00
_cell.angle_beta   90.00
_cell.angle_gamma   90.00
#
_symmetry.space_group_name_H-M   'P 1'
#
loop_
_entity.id
_entity.type
_entity.pdbx_description
1 polymer ?
#
loop_
_entity_poly.entity_id
_entity_poly.type
_entity_poly.pdbx_seq_one_letter_code
_entity_poly.pdbx_strand_id
1 'polypeptide(L)'
;ATAIGGQNVLPFHTFDAEIKNAPKIGVELTDLGMAEYTMPGEKAFYAGCTTVAEMAKRAETLEGASFICLHLEGADPNGLNKSVEECVQLAKDVADATTLPLVIMGCKNIEKDTELFNKISEALAGKNILVLSARDEDYKTVVASAGMAYGQKVGAESAVDINLAKQLNTVITQMGFNAQSIVMN
;
A
#
# COMPACT_ATOMS: atom_id res chain seq x y z
N ALA A 1 15.03 2.76 -0.33
CA ALA A 1 13.92 2.91 0.64
C ALA A 1 13.46 4.37 0.65
N THR A 2 12.17 4.58 0.73
CA THR A 2 11.56 5.93 0.80
C THR A 2 11.13 6.19 2.23
N ALA A 3 11.60 7.31 2.82
CA ALA A 3 11.17 7.73 4.14
C ALA A 3 9.98 8.67 4.03
N ILE A 4 8.97 8.44 4.85
CA ILE A 4 7.74 9.24 4.95
C ILE A 4 7.41 9.54 6.41
N GLY A 5 6.60 10.55 6.68
CA GLY A 5 6.13 10.90 8.00
C GLY A 5 7.22 11.47 8.91
N GLY A 6 7.05 11.27 10.22
CA GLY A 6 7.97 11.82 11.23
C GLY A 6 7.89 13.34 11.33
N GLN A 7 6.76 13.93 10.93
CA GLN A 7 6.52 15.37 11.05
C GLN A 7 6.34 15.74 12.51
N ASN A 8 7.03 16.78 12.92
CA ASN A 8 6.96 17.37 14.25
C ASN A 8 6.47 18.81 14.25
N VAL A 9 6.04 19.29 13.10
CA VAL A 9 5.47 20.62 12.90
C VAL A 9 4.20 20.54 12.05
N LEU A 10 3.32 21.48 12.19
CA LEU A 10 2.15 21.61 11.34
C LEU A 10 2.56 22.00 9.91
N PRO A 11 1.79 21.60 8.89
CA PRO A 11 1.99 22.10 7.53
C PRO A 11 2.07 23.63 7.51
N PHE A 12 2.95 24.17 6.69
CA PHE A 12 3.20 25.61 6.56
C PHE A 12 3.88 26.31 7.75
N HIS A 13 4.17 25.59 8.87
CA HIS A 13 4.87 26.13 10.04
C HIS A 13 6.37 25.77 9.98
N THR A 14 6.99 25.95 8.83
CA THR A 14 8.42 25.62 8.61
C THR A 14 9.38 26.48 9.45
N PHE A 15 8.89 27.55 10.04
CA PHE A 15 9.64 28.39 10.98
C PHE A 15 9.77 27.76 12.38
N ASP A 16 8.96 26.75 12.71
CA ASP A 16 9.03 26.07 14.00
C ASP A 16 10.07 24.91 14.00
N ALA A 17 10.18 24.20 12.87
CA ALA A 17 11.20 23.17 12.65
C ALA A 17 11.27 22.77 11.16
N GLU A 18 12.34 22.08 10.79
CA GLU A 18 12.47 21.52 9.43
C GLU A 18 11.52 20.33 9.21
N ILE A 19 10.93 20.28 8.02
CA ILE A 19 10.18 19.12 7.54
C ILE A 19 11.20 18.04 7.13
N LYS A 20 11.34 16.97 7.93
CA LYS A 20 12.31 15.91 7.66
C LYS A 20 12.05 15.16 6.36
N ASN A 21 10.80 14.83 6.10
CA ASN A 21 10.41 14.06 4.93
C ASN A 21 9.32 14.81 4.17
N ALA A 22 9.65 15.32 3.01
CA ALA A 22 8.66 15.95 2.14
C ALA A 22 7.54 14.95 1.78
N PRO A 23 6.29 15.40 1.63
CA PRO A 23 5.19 14.57 1.16
C PRO A 23 5.56 13.83 -0.12
N LYS A 24 5.10 12.59 -0.24
CA LYS A 24 5.32 11.74 -1.42
C LYS A 24 4.01 11.56 -2.16
N ILE A 25 4.08 11.55 -3.47
CA ILE A 25 2.92 11.32 -4.34
C ILE A 25 3.06 9.93 -4.94
N GLY A 26 2.03 9.12 -4.77
CA GLY A 26 1.94 7.80 -5.39
C GLY A 26 0.98 7.79 -6.57
N VAL A 27 1.15 6.80 -7.41
CA VAL A 27 0.20 6.48 -8.49
C VAL A 27 -0.56 5.23 -8.10
N GLU A 28 -1.86 5.34 -7.97
CA GLU A 28 -2.74 4.19 -7.74
C GLU A 28 -3.08 3.51 -9.06
N LEU A 29 -2.96 2.20 -9.07
CA LEU A 29 -3.36 1.32 -10.17
C LEU A 29 -4.31 0.26 -9.60
N THR A 30 -5.47 0.14 -10.21
CA THR A 30 -6.39 -0.95 -9.87
C THR A 30 -6.00 -2.24 -10.60
N ASP A 31 -6.23 -3.37 -9.97
CA ASP A 31 -6.04 -4.69 -10.56
C ASP A 31 -7.04 -5.01 -11.70
N LEU A 32 -8.03 -4.14 -11.91
CA LEU A 32 -8.97 -4.19 -13.04
C LEU A 32 -8.36 -3.63 -14.33
N GLY A 33 -7.25 -2.90 -14.21
CA GLY A 33 -6.50 -2.38 -15.35
C GLY A 33 -7.25 -1.29 -16.12
N MET A 34 -7.02 -1.21 -17.42
CA MET A 34 -7.56 -0.15 -18.28
C MET A 34 -9.09 -0.06 -18.32
N ALA A 35 -9.80 -1.12 -17.96
CA ALA A 35 -11.26 -1.14 -17.95
C ALA A 35 -11.86 -0.10 -16.98
N GLU A 36 -11.17 0.19 -15.88
CA GLU A 36 -11.62 1.15 -14.87
C GLU A 36 -11.32 2.61 -15.22
N TYR A 37 -10.38 2.85 -16.11
CA TYR A 37 -9.99 4.22 -16.47
C TYR A 37 -10.95 4.82 -17.48
N THR A 38 -11.76 5.78 -17.03
CA THR A 38 -12.77 6.46 -17.84
C THR A 38 -12.33 7.82 -18.35
N MET A 39 -11.39 8.46 -17.65
CA MET A 39 -10.92 9.80 -17.97
C MET A 39 -10.06 9.81 -19.24
N PRO A 40 -10.30 10.74 -20.18
CA PRO A 40 -9.54 10.78 -21.42
C PRO A 40 -8.04 10.92 -21.24
N GLY A 41 -7.60 11.67 -20.22
CA GLY A 41 -6.16 11.85 -19.91
C GLY A 41 -5.49 10.55 -19.48
N GLU A 42 -6.13 9.77 -18.61
CA GLU A 42 -5.63 8.47 -18.16
C GLU A 42 -5.56 7.48 -19.33
N LYS A 43 -6.62 7.40 -20.14
CA LYS A 43 -6.64 6.56 -21.33
C LYS A 43 -5.53 6.92 -22.32
N ALA A 44 -5.27 8.20 -22.51
CA ALA A 44 -4.20 8.66 -23.38
C ALA A 44 -2.82 8.32 -22.79
N PHE A 45 -2.64 8.51 -21.47
CA PHE A 45 -1.37 8.22 -20.79
C PHE A 45 -1.03 6.74 -20.83
N TYR A 46 -1.99 5.87 -20.58
CA TYR A 46 -1.78 4.41 -20.59
C TYR A 46 -2.05 3.76 -21.94
N ALA A 47 -2.22 4.55 -23.00
CA ALA A 47 -2.47 4.01 -24.35
C ALA A 47 -1.37 3.02 -24.76
N GLY A 48 -1.79 1.83 -25.18
CA GLY A 48 -0.88 0.74 -25.57
C GLY A 48 -0.42 -0.16 -24.42
N CYS A 49 -0.71 0.16 -23.15
CA CYS A 49 -0.55 -0.79 -22.06
C CYS A 49 -1.67 -1.84 -22.13
N THR A 50 -1.30 -3.10 -21.99
CA THR A 50 -2.23 -4.25 -22.01
C THR A 50 -2.32 -4.93 -20.64
N THR A 51 -1.37 -4.68 -19.76
CA THR A 51 -1.30 -5.24 -18.40
C THR A 51 -1.08 -4.15 -17.35
N VAL A 52 -1.48 -4.45 -16.11
CA VAL A 52 -1.23 -3.55 -14.97
C VAL A 52 0.27 -3.36 -14.70
N ALA A 53 1.08 -4.37 -14.98
CA ALA A 53 2.54 -4.28 -14.88
C ALA A 53 3.12 -3.26 -15.89
N GLU A 54 2.62 -3.24 -17.13
CA GLU A 54 3.01 -2.22 -18.12
C GLU A 54 2.55 -0.83 -17.70
N MET A 55 1.37 -0.72 -17.07
CA MET A 55 0.89 0.55 -16.53
C MET A 55 1.77 1.02 -15.38
N ALA A 56 2.21 0.14 -14.48
CA ALA A 56 3.14 0.47 -13.40
C ALA A 56 4.48 1.00 -13.94
N LYS A 57 5.03 0.33 -14.94
CA LYS A 57 6.24 0.79 -15.63
C LYS A 57 6.05 2.15 -16.29
N ARG A 58 4.89 2.40 -16.90
CA ARG A 58 4.55 3.69 -17.51
C ARG A 58 4.41 4.78 -16.42
N ALA A 59 3.79 4.46 -15.29
CA ALA A 59 3.59 5.39 -14.18
C ALA A 59 4.91 5.93 -13.60
N GLU A 60 6.01 5.18 -13.66
CA GLU A 60 7.34 5.68 -13.26
C GLU A 60 7.80 6.91 -14.05
N THR A 61 7.27 7.11 -15.26
CA THR A 61 7.63 8.26 -16.11
C THR A 61 6.92 9.54 -15.71
N LEU A 62 5.96 9.48 -14.79
CA LEU A 62 5.28 10.68 -14.27
C LEU A 62 6.23 11.45 -13.35
N GLU A 63 6.42 12.71 -13.66
CA GLU A 63 7.22 13.61 -12.83
C GLU A 63 6.62 13.70 -11.42
N GLY A 64 7.44 13.46 -10.40
CA GLY A 64 7.02 13.48 -9.01
C GLY A 64 6.44 12.17 -8.46
N ALA A 65 6.21 11.14 -9.31
CA ALA A 65 5.80 9.84 -8.83
C ALA A 65 6.88 9.23 -7.93
N SER A 66 6.49 8.86 -6.72
CA SER A 66 7.41 8.39 -5.68
C SER A 66 7.18 6.94 -5.27
N PHE A 67 6.01 6.40 -5.55
CA PHE A 67 5.65 5.00 -5.29
C PHE A 67 4.44 4.60 -6.15
N ILE A 68 4.24 3.29 -6.29
CA ILE A 68 3.04 2.71 -6.93
C ILE A 68 2.17 2.11 -5.82
N CYS A 69 0.87 2.38 -5.86
CA CYS A 69 -0.13 1.71 -5.05
C CYS A 69 -0.93 0.75 -5.94
N LEU A 70 -0.80 -0.55 -5.71
CA LEU A 70 -1.61 -1.56 -6.36
C LEU A 70 -2.84 -1.84 -5.49
N HIS A 71 -4.01 -1.45 -5.98
CA HIS A 71 -5.29 -1.66 -5.33
C HIS A 71 -5.95 -2.94 -5.86
N LEU A 72 -6.14 -3.92 -4.98
CA LEU A 72 -6.70 -5.24 -5.32
C LEU A 72 -8.23 -5.24 -5.21
N GLU A 73 -8.86 -4.30 -5.88
CA GLU A 73 -10.30 -4.08 -5.86
C GLU A 73 -11.08 -5.29 -6.40
N GLY A 74 -10.57 -5.93 -7.43
CA GLY A 74 -11.18 -7.12 -8.04
C GLY A 74 -11.15 -8.36 -7.16
N ALA A 75 -10.42 -8.33 -6.03
CA ALA A 75 -10.39 -9.43 -5.06
C ALA A 75 -11.63 -9.47 -4.16
N ASP A 76 -12.45 -8.41 -4.13
CA ASP A 76 -13.65 -8.35 -3.28
C ASP A 76 -14.57 -9.55 -3.55
N PRO A 77 -14.91 -10.34 -2.49
CA PRO A 77 -15.83 -11.47 -2.62
C PRO A 77 -17.23 -11.08 -3.10
N ASN A 78 -17.64 -9.84 -2.89
CA ASN A 78 -18.91 -9.30 -3.38
C ASN A 78 -18.84 -8.78 -4.83
N GLY A 79 -17.64 -8.73 -5.39
CA GLY A 79 -17.39 -8.28 -6.76
C GLY A 79 -16.90 -9.44 -7.65
N LEU A 80 -15.73 -9.28 -8.27
CA LEU A 80 -15.15 -10.30 -9.16
C LEU A 80 -14.56 -11.49 -8.41
N ASN A 81 -14.27 -11.34 -7.13
CA ASN A 81 -13.70 -12.38 -6.27
C ASN A 81 -12.47 -13.08 -6.89
N LYS A 82 -11.54 -12.30 -7.45
CA LYS A 82 -10.27 -12.84 -7.95
C LYS A 82 -9.60 -13.69 -6.88
N SER A 83 -8.98 -14.77 -7.29
CA SER A 83 -8.28 -15.65 -6.35
C SER A 83 -7.05 -14.98 -5.74
N VAL A 84 -6.63 -15.49 -4.59
CA VAL A 84 -5.41 -15.00 -3.92
C VAL A 84 -4.19 -15.22 -4.81
N GLU A 85 -4.15 -16.36 -5.51
CA GLU A 85 -3.06 -16.72 -6.43
C GLU A 85 -2.95 -15.73 -7.59
N GLU A 86 -4.07 -15.33 -8.20
CA GLU A 86 -4.10 -14.31 -9.25
C GLU A 86 -3.57 -12.97 -8.74
N CYS A 87 -3.99 -12.56 -7.54
CA CYS A 87 -3.53 -11.32 -6.93
C CYS A 87 -2.03 -11.36 -6.56
N VAL A 88 -1.55 -12.50 -6.06
CA VAL A 88 -0.12 -12.71 -5.77
C VAL A 88 0.70 -12.63 -7.05
N GLN A 89 0.26 -13.27 -8.13
CA GLN A 89 0.98 -13.21 -9.40
C GLN A 89 1.01 -11.78 -9.95
N LEU A 90 -0.11 -11.08 -9.92
CA LEU A 90 -0.17 -9.68 -10.33
C LEU A 90 0.77 -8.79 -9.50
N ALA A 91 0.79 -8.97 -8.18
CA ALA A 91 1.69 -8.19 -7.31
C ALA A 91 3.17 -8.44 -7.64
N LYS A 92 3.54 -9.68 -7.99
CA LYS A 92 4.89 -10.00 -8.47
C LYS A 92 5.20 -9.33 -9.79
N ASP A 93 4.29 -9.43 -10.76
CA ASP A 93 4.47 -8.84 -12.09
C ASP A 93 4.64 -7.32 -12.00
N VAL A 94 3.85 -6.65 -11.15
CA VAL A 94 3.98 -5.22 -10.88
C VAL A 94 5.29 -4.91 -10.17
N ALA A 95 5.66 -5.67 -9.14
CA ALA A 95 6.91 -5.46 -8.39
C ALA A 95 8.17 -5.65 -9.25
N ASP A 96 8.09 -6.48 -10.29
CA ASP A 96 9.21 -6.69 -11.22
C ASP A 96 9.22 -5.67 -12.37
N ALA A 97 8.08 -5.04 -12.66
CA ALA A 97 7.96 -4.03 -13.72
C ALA A 97 8.40 -2.63 -13.29
N THR A 98 8.37 -2.30 -12.00
CA THR A 98 8.70 -0.97 -11.47
C THR A 98 9.88 -1.00 -10.51
N THR A 99 10.67 0.07 -10.50
CA THR A 99 11.73 0.31 -9.50
C THR A 99 11.24 1.14 -8.31
N LEU A 100 10.05 1.73 -8.43
CA LEU A 100 9.44 2.51 -7.36
C LEU A 100 8.99 1.59 -6.19
N PRO A 101 8.98 2.11 -4.96
CA PRO A 101 8.38 1.41 -3.83
C PRO A 101 6.94 0.99 -4.12
N LEU A 102 6.55 -0.19 -3.66
CA LEU A 102 5.22 -0.73 -3.88
C LEU A 102 4.39 -0.70 -2.60
N VAL A 103 3.18 -0.20 -2.73
CA VAL A 103 2.12 -0.28 -1.73
C VAL A 103 1.07 -1.25 -2.24
N ILE A 104 0.62 -2.17 -1.39
CA ILE A 104 -0.48 -3.09 -1.69
C ILE A 104 -1.68 -2.65 -0.86
N MET A 105 -2.75 -2.29 -1.53
CA MET A 105 -4.03 -1.99 -0.91
C MET A 105 -5.01 -3.13 -1.18
N GLY A 106 -5.68 -3.60 -0.12
CA GLY A 106 -6.65 -4.70 -0.21
C GLY A 106 -8.00 -4.27 -0.79
N CYS A 107 -8.94 -5.19 -0.78
CA CYS A 107 -10.30 -5.00 -1.29
C CYS A 107 -11.31 -4.54 -0.23
N LYS A 108 -10.85 -4.24 0.98
CA LYS A 108 -11.65 -3.85 2.15
C LYS A 108 -12.51 -4.98 2.76
N ASN A 109 -12.31 -6.21 2.34
CA ASN A 109 -12.85 -7.38 3.01
C ASN A 109 -11.79 -7.94 3.97
N ILE A 110 -12.07 -7.97 5.27
CA ILE A 110 -11.10 -8.29 6.33
C ILE A 110 -10.48 -9.68 6.13
N GLU A 111 -11.31 -10.70 5.89
CA GLU A 111 -10.85 -12.08 5.72
C GLU A 111 -9.97 -12.22 4.47
N LYS A 112 -10.45 -11.67 3.36
CA LYS A 112 -9.73 -11.69 2.09
C LYS A 112 -8.42 -10.92 2.17
N ASP A 113 -8.45 -9.71 2.72
CA ASP A 113 -7.29 -8.85 2.86
C ASP A 113 -6.20 -9.49 3.74
N THR A 114 -6.60 -10.14 4.83
CA THR A 114 -5.67 -10.86 5.71
C THR A 114 -4.91 -11.97 4.95
N GLU A 115 -5.60 -12.73 4.11
CA GLU A 115 -4.97 -13.78 3.29
C GLU A 115 -4.10 -13.18 2.18
N LEU A 116 -4.59 -12.15 1.48
CA LEU A 116 -3.84 -11.42 0.44
C LEU A 116 -2.53 -10.86 0.99
N PHE A 117 -2.59 -10.14 2.12
CA PHE A 117 -1.40 -9.52 2.70
C PHE A 117 -0.38 -10.55 3.15
N ASN A 118 -0.82 -11.67 3.72
CA ASN A 118 0.07 -12.77 4.07
C ASN A 118 0.78 -13.33 2.83
N LYS A 119 0.02 -13.76 1.83
CA LYS A 119 0.57 -14.43 0.64
C LYS A 119 1.40 -13.50 -0.25
N ILE A 120 0.99 -12.27 -0.43
CA ILE A 120 1.76 -11.27 -1.18
C ILE A 120 3.05 -10.91 -0.41
N SER A 121 2.99 -10.78 0.92
CA SER A 121 4.18 -10.48 1.72
C SER A 121 5.20 -11.61 1.68
N GLU A 122 4.73 -12.88 1.68
CA GLU A 122 5.56 -14.06 1.46
C GLU A 122 6.25 -14.01 0.09
N ALA A 123 5.46 -13.80 -0.97
CA ALA A 123 5.95 -13.78 -2.34
C ALA A 123 6.91 -12.62 -2.64
N LEU A 124 6.74 -11.49 -1.94
CA LEU A 124 7.56 -10.29 -2.08
C LEU A 124 8.51 -10.07 -0.88
N ALA A 125 8.89 -11.16 -0.19
CA ALA A 125 9.84 -11.08 0.92
C ALA A 125 11.15 -10.37 0.48
N GLY A 126 11.60 -9.41 1.28
CA GLY A 126 12.80 -8.61 0.96
C GLY A 126 12.55 -7.40 0.04
N LYS A 127 11.38 -7.25 -0.56
CA LYS A 127 11.05 -6.07 -1.41
C LYS A 127 10.69 -4.81 -0.59
N ASN A 128 10.42 -4.95 0.73
CA ASN A 128 10.05 -3.86 1.63
C ASN A 128 8.82 -3.09 1.15
N ILE A 129 7.74 -3.79 0.92
CA ILE A 129 6.45 -3.21 0.54
C ILE A 129 5.71 -2.66 1.76
N LEU A 130 4.70 -1.81 1.52
CA LEU A 130 3.72 -1.37 2.50
C LEU A 130 2.38 -2.06 2.21
N VAL A 131 1.76 -2.70 3.21
CA VAL A 131 0.39 -3.22 3.10
C VAL A 131 -0.60 -2.27 3.75
N LEU A 132 -1.69 -1.98 3.08
CA LEU A 132 -2.80 -1.14 3.52
C LEU A 132 -4.11 -1.94 3.51
N SER A 133 -4.75 -2.18 4.67
CA SER A 133 -4.37 -1.67 5.98
C SER A 133 -4.63 -2.73 7.04
N ALA A 134 -3.97 -2.62 8.18
CA ALA A 134 -4.35 -3.32 9.40
C ALA A 134 -5.38 -2.48 10.16
N ARG A 135 -6.50 -3.08 10.55
CA ARG A 135 -7.61 -2.45 11.25
C ARG A 135 -7.75 -3.02 12.66
N ASP A 136 -8.65 -2.47 13.45
CA ASP A 136 -8.87 -2.93 14.84
C ASP A 136 -9.21 -4.43 14.91
N GLU A 137 -9.93 -4.93 13.92
CA GLU A 137 -10.38 -6.32 13.87
C GLU A 137 -9.25 -7.30 13.47
N ASP A 138 -8.29 -6.89 12.66
CA ASP A 138 -7.31 -7.78 12.02
C ASP A 138 -5.83 -7.44 12.26
N TYR A 139 -5.53 -6.33 12.94
CA TYR A 139 -4.16 -5.84 13.09
C TYR A 139 -3.17 -6.91 13.60
N LYS A 140 -3.60 -7.77 14.53
CA LYS A 140 -2.74 -8.82 15.08
C LYS A 140 -2.27 -9.77 13.99
N THR A 141 -3.18 -10.21 13.15
CA THR A 141 -2.89 -11.16 12.07
C THR A 141 -2.05 -10.50 10.98
N VAL A 142 -2.44 -9.31 10.52
CA VAL A 142 -1.71 -8.58 9.47
C VAL A 142 -0.30 -8.23 9.93
N VAL A 143 -0.13 -7.70 11.15
CA VAL A 143 1.19 -7.34 11.67
C VAL A 143 2.07 -8.58 11.85
N ALA A 144 1.52 -9.68 12.39
CA ALA A 144 2.29 -10.91 12.58
C ALA A 144 2.71 -11.54 11.24
N SER A 145 1.78 -11.66 10.28
CA SER A 145 2.02 -12.34 9.02
C SER A 145 2.81 -11.48 8.02
N ALA A 146 2.40 -10.26 7.74
CA ALA A 146 3.08 -9.41 6.78
C ALA A 146 4.28 -8.69 7.38
N GLY A 147 4.07 -8.06 8.55
CA GLY A 147 5.07 -7.22 9.18
C GLY A 147 6.21 -8.02 9.81
N MET A 148 5.91 -8.87 10.79
CA MET A 148 6.93 -9.56 11.57
C MET A 148 7.56 -10.75 10.82
N ALA A 149 6.74 -11.54 10.12
CA ALA A 149 7.24 -12.72 9.41
C ALA A 149 8.08 -12.36 8.17
N TYR A 150 7.66 -11.35 7.40
CA TYR A 150 8.30 -11.02 6.12
C TYR A 150 8.93 -9.63 6.07
N GLY A 151 8.90 -8.88 7.17
CA GLY A 151 9.58 -7.58 7.30
C GLY A 151 8.94 -6.44 6.52
N GLN A 152 7.67 -6.58 6.13
CA GLN A 152 6.95 -5.55 5.38
C GLN A 152 6.55 -4.37 6.28
N LYS A 153 6.22 -3.24 5.69
CA LYS A 153 5.63 -2.11 6.40
C LYS A 153 4.12 -2.28 6.48
N VAL A 154 3.50 -1.78 7.54
CA VAL A 154 2.06 -1.96 7.77
C VAL A 154 1.40 -0.60 7.99
N GLY A 155 0.32 -0.35 7.25
CA GLY A 155 -0.57 0.77 7.49
C GLY A 155 -1.57 0.43 8.60
N ALA A 156 -1.70 1.30 9.60
CA ALA A 156 -2.70 1.18 10.65
C ALA A 156 -3.85 2.15 10.36
N GLU A 157 -5.03 1.59 10.06
CA GLU A 157 -6.19 2.36 9.63
C GLU A 157 -7.12 2.65 10.81
N SER A 158 -7.43 3.93 11.02
CA SER A 158 -8.22 4.40 12.16
C SER A 158 -9.53 5.12 11.80
N ALA A 159 -9.86 5.20 10.54
CA ALA A 159 -11.09 5.83 10.04
C ALA A 159 -11.40 7.19 10.69
N VAL A 160 -10.40 8.08 10.76
CA VAL A 160 -10.50 9.43 11.35
C VAL A 160 -10.67 9.44 12.89
N ASP A 161 -10.53 8.31 13.57
CA ASP A 161 -10.57 8.23 15.03
C ASP A 161 -9.16 8.33 15.64
N ILE A 162 -8.84 9.47 16.22
CA ILE A 162 -7.52 9.71 16.85
C ILE A 162 -7.28 8.79 18.05
N ASN A 163 -8.30 8.34 18.77
CA ASN A 163 -8.14 7.44 19.90
C ASN A 163 -7.80 6.04 19.39
N LEU A 164 -8.48 5.58 18.36
CA LEU A 164 -8.17 4.33 17.69
C LEU A 164 -6.76 4.37 17.07
N ALA A 165 -6.37 5.48 16.43
CA ALA A 165 -5.02 5.66 15.92
C ALA A 165 -3.95 5.48 17.00
N LYS A 166 -4.12 6.13 18.15
CA LYS A 166 -3.22 5.98 19.31
C LYS A 166 -3.22 4.56 19.86
N GLN A 167 -4.39 3.94 19.95
CA GLN A 167 -4.54 2.57 20.42
C GLN A 167 -3.81 1.61 19.49
N LEU A 168 -4.07 1.64 18.18
CA LEU A 168 -3.40 0.78 17.20
C LEU A 168 -1.88 0.94 17.24
N ASN A 169 -1.38 2.17 17.26
CA ASN A 169 0.06 2.42 17.37
C ASN A 169 0.64 1.80 18.64
N THR A 170 -0.07 1.91 19.77
CA THR A 170 0.36 1.35 21.04
C THR A 170 0.35 -0.18 21.01
N VAL A 171 -0.75 -0.80 20.62
CA VAL A 171 -0.86 -2.27 20.66
C VAL A 171 0.05 -2.96 19.63
N ILE A 172 0.23 -2.37 18.47
CA ILE A 172 1.14 -2.90 17.44
C ILE A 172 2.60 -2.82 17.92
N THR A 173 2.99 -1.73 18.56
CA THR A 173 4.34 -1.63 19.14
C THR A 173 4.54 -2.58 20.31
N GLN A 174 3.52 -2.80 21.15
CA GLN A 174 3.55 -3.79 22.22
C GLN A 174 3.69 -5.24 21.73
N MET A 175 3.27 -5.54 20.50
CA MET A 175 3.55 -6.83 19.86
C MET A 175 5.06 -7.02 19.53
N GLY A 176 5.87 -5.98 19.67
CA GLY A 176 7.30 -5.98 19.30
C GLY A 176 7.54 -5.52 17.85
N PHE A 177 6.53 -5.01 17.17
CA PHE A 177 6.71 -4.47 15.83
C PHE A 177 7.37 -3.08 15.88
N ASN A 178 8.32 -2.85 14.95
CA ASN A 178 9.08 -1.60 14.94
C ASN A 178 8.18 -0.41 14.59
N ALA A 179 8.12 0.59 15.46
CA ALA A 179 7.34 1.81 15.25
C ALA A 179 7.66 2.53 13.93
N GLN A 180 8.91 2.46 13.46
CA GLN A 180 9.32 3.02 12.16
C GLN A 180 8.81 2.21 10.95
N SER A 181 8.16 1.09 11.19
CA SER A 181 7.54 0.25 10.17
C SER A 181 6.02 0.38 10.14
N ILE A 182 5.46 1.28 10.94
CA ILE A 182 4.03 1.59 11.01
C ILE A 182 3.79 2.89 10.27
N VAL A 183 2.81 2.89 9.38
CA VAL A 183 2.26 4.08 8.72
C VAL A 183 0.84 4.28 9.26
N MET A 184 0.57 5.44 9.82
CA MET A 184 -0.79 5.77 10.28
C MET A 184 -1.63 6.21 9.08
N ASN A 185 -2.76 5.54 8.86
CA ASN A 185 -3.68 5.74 7.73
C ASN A 185 -5.08 6.15 8.21
#